data_1a93aed4613d06c33750aad925e8baf7
#
_entry.id   1a93aed4613d06c33750aad925e8baf7
#
_cell.length_a   1.000
_cell.length_b   1.000
_cell.length_c   1.000
_cell.angle_alpha   90.00
_cell.angle_beta   90.00
_cell.angle_gamma   90.00
#
_symmetry.space_group_name_H-M   'P 1'
#
loop_
_entity.id
_entity.type
_entity.pdbx_description
1 polymer ?
#
loop_
_entity_poly.entity_id
_entity_poly.type
_entity_poly.pdbx_seq_one_letter_code
_entity_poly.pdbx_strand_id
1 'polypeptide(L)' 'MTVALEQAPQALHLRAWESAHLRVRGGTLWLTQDGKPDDLFLASGQQLLLLGPACYRLGALDRSGAELILQKN' A
#
# COMPACT_ATOMS: atom_id res chain seq x y z
N MET A 1 11.46 -5.30 0.54
CA MET A 1 11.13 -5.63 -0.86
C MET A 1 10.65 -4.37 -1.57
N THR A 2 11.20 -4.11 -2.72
CA THR A 2 10.76 -2.98 -3.56
C THR A 2 9.64 -3.44 -4.47
N VAL A 3 8.54 -2.69 -4.49
CA VAL A 3 7.37 -3.02 -5.29
C VAL A 3 7.04 -1.84 -6.19
N ALA A 4 6.91 -2.13 -7.49
CA ALA A 4 6.44 -1.16 -8.47
C ALA A 4 4.95 -1.40 -8.71
N LEU A 5 4.16 -0.33 -8.60
CA LEU A 5 2.72 -0.40 -8.75
C LEU A 5 2.26 0.36 -9.97
N GLU A 6 1.25 -0.18 -10.61
CA GLU A 6 0.51 0.47 -11.69
C GLU A 6 -0.84 0.95 -11.14
N GLN A 7 -1.66 1.55 -12.01
CA GLN A 7 -2.99 2.01 -11.58
C GLN A 7 -3.92 0.86 -11.22
N ALA A 8 -3.74 -0.32 -11.81
CA ALA A 8 -4.51 -1.50 -11.45
C ALA A 8 -4.12 -1.96 -10.04
N PRO A 9 -5.05 -1.99 -9.09
CA PRO A 9 -4.71 -2.31 -7.70
C PRO A 9 -4.24 -3.75 -7.53
N GLN A 10 -3.30 -3.94 -6.59
CA GLN A 10 -2.86 -5.26 -6.16
C GLN A 10 -3.31 -5.49 -4.72
N ALA A 11 -3.75 -6.71 -4.43
CA ALA A 11 -4.21 -7.06 -3.10
C ALA A 11 -3.05 -7.45 -2.19
N LEU A 12 -3.13 -7.02 -0.94
CA LEU A 12 -2.21 -7.43 0.12
C LEU A 12 -3.06 -7.98 1.27
N HIS A 13 -2.92 -9.27 1.53
CA HIS A 13 -3.63 -9.93 2.63
C HIS A 13 -2.72 -10.08 3.84
N LEU A 14 -3.16 -9.59 4.98
CA LEU A 14 -2.47 -9.76 6.25
C LEU A 14 -3.34 -10.58 7.20
N ARG A 15 -2.72 -11.58 7.82
CA ARG A 15 -3.37 -12.39 8.85
C ARG A 15 -3.34 -11.67 10.18
N ALA A 16 -4.05 -12.22 11.18
CA ALA A 16 -4.21 -11.57 12.49
C ALA A 16 -2.89 -11.22 13.17
N TRP A 17 -1.85 -12.03 12.96
CA TRP A 17 -0.53 -11.83 13.59
C TRP A 17 0.48 -11.15 12.68
N GLU A 18 0.05 -10.76 11.48
CA GLU A 18 0.94 -10.14 10.51
C GLU A 18 0.81 -8.63 10.52
N SER A 19 1.90 -7.99 10.18
CA SER A 19 1.92 -6.55 9.91
C SER A 19 2.85 -6.29 8.74
N ALA A 20 2.70 -5.12 8.13
CA ALA A 20 3.58 -4.72 7.04
C ALA A 20 3.87 -3.23 7.17
N HIS A 21 5.13 -2.88 7.04
CA HIS A 21 5.57 -1.50 6.97
C HIS A 21 5.78 -1.14 5.52
N LEU A 22 5.19 -0.03 5.07
CA LEU A 22 5.41 0.47 3.72
C LEU A 22 5.91 1.91 3.76
N ARG A 23 6.75 2.22 2.78
CA ARG A 23 7.25 3.56 2.55
C ARG A 23 7.22 3.86 1.06
N VAL A 24 6.62 4.97 0.69
CA VAL A 24 6.52 5.37 -0.71
C VAL A 24 7.82 6.04 -1.13
N ARG A 25 8.42 5.54 -2.21
CA ARG A 25 9.67 6.07 -2.77
C ARG A 25 9.43 7.01 -3.94
N GLY A 26 8.38 6.77 -4.70
CA GLY A 26 8.08 7.58 -5.87
C GLY A 26 6.62 7.50 -6.22
N GLY A 27 6.11 8.55 -6.84
CA GLY A 27 4.71 8.63 -7.20
C GLY A 27 3.80 8.84 -6.00
N THR A 28 2.52 8.54 -6.18
CA THR A 28 1.52 8.60 -5.12
C THR A 28 0.85 7.25 -5.01
N LEU A 29 0.88 6.67 -3.83
CA LEU A 29 0.20 5.43 -3.51
C LEU A 29 -1.27 5.69 -3.21
N TRP A 30 -2.13 4.89 -3.81
CA TRP A 30 -3.55 4.83 -3.49
C TRP A 30 -3.79 3.54 -2.73
N LEU A 31 -4.22 3.67 -1.48
CA LEU A 31 -4.41 2.56 -0.55
C LEU A 31 -5.85 2.51 -0.10
N THR A 32 -6.46 1.33 -0.22
CA THR A 32 -7.78 1.07 0.37
C THR A 32 -7.71 -0.18 1.23
N GLN A 33 -8.62 -0.28 2.20
CA GLN A 33 -8.78 -1.46 3.03
C GLN A 33 -10.20 -1.97 2.87
N ASP A 34 -10.35 -3.26 2.57
CA ASP A 34 -11.66 -3.88 2.45
C ASP A 34 -12.44 -3.72 3.75
N GLY A 35 -13.70 -3.30 3.63
CA GLY A 35 -14.56 -3.03 4.78
C GLY A 35 -14.44 -1.63 5.36
N LYS A 36 -13.54 -0.80 4.83
CA LYS A 36 -13.38 0.59 5.25
C LYS A 36 -13.74 1.52 4.11
N PRO A 37 -14.49 2.61 4.38
CA PRO A 37 -14.94 3.49 3.30
C PRO A 37 -13.89 4.49 2.82
N ASP A 38 -12.84 4.73 3.61
CA ASP A 38 -11.89 5.79 3.32
C ASP A 38 -10.73 5.31 2.47
N ASP A 39 -10.38 6.11 1.46
CA ASP A 39 -9.18 5.91 0.67
C ASP A 39 -8.05 6.74 1.28
N LEU A 40 -6.84 6.18 1.24
CA LEU A 40 -5.64 6.88 1.68
C LEU A 40 -4.74 7.14 0.48
N PHE A 41 -4.13 8.31 0.47
CA PHE A 41 -3.15 8.69 -0.55
C PHE A 41 -1.86 9.05 0.14
N LEU A 42 -0.77 8.36 -0.24
CA LEU A 42 0.54 8.60 0.35
C LEU A 42 1.49 9.11 -0.73
N ALA A 43 2.10 10.23 -0.47
CA ALA A 43 3.10 10.83 -1.35
C ALA A 43 4.48 10.22 -1.08
N SER A 44 5.40 10.48 -1.99
CA SER A 44 6.80 10.07 -1.83
C SER A 44 7.36 10.54 -0.48
N GLY A 45 8.01 9.65 0.21
CA GLY A 45 8.58 9.89 1.55
C GLY A 45 7.67 9.53 2.71
N GLN A 46 6.38 9.36 2.47
CA GLN A 46 5.44 8.97 3.52
C GLN A 46 5.50 7.47 3.78
N GLN A 47 5.21 7.09 4.99
CA GLN A 47 5.24 5.69 5.42
C GLN A 47 4.04 5.37 6.29
N LEU A 48 3.70 4.09 6.36
CA LEU A 48 2.53 3.62 7.09
C LEU A 48 2.77 2.20 7.57
N LEU A 49 2.26 1.90 8.77
CA LEU A 49 2.22 0.54 9.29
C LEU A 49 0.83 -0.04 9.07
N LEU A 50 0.77 -1.16 8.38
CA LEU A 50 -0.47 -1.89 8.13
C LEU A 50 -0.57 -3.06 9.08
N LEU A 51 -1.73 -3.22 9.72
CA LEU A 51 -1.97 -4.30 10.67
C LEU A 51 -2.99 -5.27 10.11
N GLY A 52 -2.79 -6.55 10.40
CA GLY A 52 -3.77 -7.59 10.16
C GLY A 52 -4.71 -7.81 11.35
N PRO A 53 -5.80 -8.57 11.19
CA PRO A 53 -6.20 -9.17 9.92
C PRO A 53 -6.85 -8.14 8.99
N ALA A 54 -6.45 -8.11 7.75
CA ALA A 54 -7.02 -7.16 6.80
C ALA A 54 -6.64 -7.53 5.36
N CYS A 55 -7.42 -7.05 4.42
CA CYS A 55 -7.08 -7.07 3.02
C CYS A 55 -6.98 -5.62 2.55
N TYR A 56 -5.81 -5.27 2.03
CA TYR A 56 -5.55 -3.95 1.48
C TYR A 56 -5.42 -4.05 -0.03
N ARG A 57 -5.74 -2.95 -0.71
CA ARG A 57 -5.51 -2.82 -2.14
C ARG A 57 -4.60 -1.63 -2.37
N LEU A 58 -3.53 -1.88 -3.12
CA LEU A 58 -2.47 -0.90 -3.35
C LEU A 58 -2.37 -0.62 -4.83
N GLY A 59 -2.42 0.63 -5.22
CA GLY A 59 -2.29 1.03 -6.61
C GLY A 59 -1.61 2.38 -6.72
N ALA A 60 -1.21 2.71 -7.95
CA ALA A 60 -0.71 4.04 -8.24
C ALA A 60 -1.87 4.98 -8.57
N LEU A 61 -1.77 6.22 -8.13
CA LEU A 61 -2.81 7.21 -8.41
C LEU A 61 -2.84 7.57 -9.89
N ASP A 62 -1.69 7.64 -10.55
CA ASP A 62 -1.59 8.07 -11.92
C ASP A 62 -0.75 7.11 -12.78
N ARG A 63 -0.66 7.42 -14.07
CA ARG A 63 0.01 6.58 -15.07
C ARG A 63 1.50 6.43 -14.87
N SER A 64 2.14 7.36 -14.20
CA SER A 64 3.58 7.27 -13.95
C SER A 64 3.91 6.16 -12.95
N GLY A 65 2.89 5.62 -12.31
CA GLY A 65 3.06 4.54 -11.36
C GLY A 65 3.50 5.04 -9.99
N ALA A 66 3.68 4.09 -9.09
CA ALA A 66 4.22 4.36 -7.76
C ALA A 66 5.22 3.27 -7.41
N GLU A 67 6.19 3.63 -6.60
CA GLU A 67 7.18 2.68 -6.09
C GLU A 67 7.20 2.75 -4.59
N LEU A 68 7.20 1.59 -3.95
CA LEU A 68 7.25 1.54 -2.49
C LEU A 68 8.20 0.45 -2.02
N ILE A 69 8.65 0.60 -0.79
CA ILE A 69 9.36 -0.45 -0.06
C ILE A 69 8.37 -1.06 0.90
N LEU A 70 8.20 -2.38 0.81
CA LEU A 70 7.29 -3.13 1.65
C LEU A 70 8.08 -4.12 2.48
N GLN A 71 7.84 -4.10 3.79
CA GLN A 71 8.49 -5.00 4.72
C GLN A 71 7.42 -5.67 5.57
N LYS A 72 7.25 -6.97 5.38
CA LYS A 72 6.24 -7.76 6.07
C LYS A 72 6.86 -8.40 7.31
N ASN A 73 6.19 -8.25 8.43
CA ASN A 73 6.62 -8.84 9.69
C ASN A 73 5.71 -10.00 10.10
#